data_8bff1de3cd8126b96050c08c9ec9d284
#
_entry.id   8bff1de3cd8126b96050c08c9ec9d284
#
_cell.length_a   1.000
_cell.length_b   1.000
_cell.length_c   1.000
_cell.angle_alpha   90.00
_cell.angle_beta   90.00
_cell.angle_gamma   90.00
#
_symmetry.space_group_name_H-M   'P 1'
#
loop_
_entity.id
_entity.type
_entity.pdbx_description
1 polymer ?
#
loop_
_entity_poly.entity_id
_entity_poly.type
_entity_poly.pdbx_seq_one_letter_code
_entity_poly.pdbx_strand_id
1 'polypeptide(L)'
;MNAKISKKLKEARFCASILLKKSQIGAIIIEYNYHHLQESSGGGLMAKENSQKIKLLKLMELLRQETDEQHPMAATVVCQKLNDMEVACDRRTLTRDIQALNDYGYEVMTTMISHEKAYYVEDRSFSVPELKILIDAVQAASFVTEKKTAELIEKIANLGGSHSAEILQSNMVCFNTRKHRNESIYYNVNYLEDAIEQKKKVIFYYFDLNENGEKVYRNGHHHYVVEPIALVFNEDNYYMVCYSARH
;
A
#
# COMPACT_ATOMS: atom_id res chain seq x y z
N MET A 1 6.71 -22.47 1.33
CA MET A 1 7.72 -21.37 1.29
C MET A 1 8.83 -21.56 2.32
N ASN A 2 8.52 -21.91 3.56
CA ASN A 2 9.52 -22.07 4.65
C ASN A 2 10.58 -23.18 4.45
N ALA A 3 10.27 -24.29 3.78
CA ALA A 3 11.23 -25.38 3.56
C ALA A 3 12.38 -25.01 2.59
N LYS A 4 12.12 -24.16 1.60
CA LYS A 4 13.15 -23.67 0.65
C LYS A 4 14.12 -22.68 1.31
N ILE A 5 13.61 -21.83 2.21
CA ILE A 5 14.42 -20.89 2.98
C ILE A 5 15.29 -21.64 3.99
N SER A 6 14.73 -22.63 4.69
CA SER A 6 15.46 -23.47 5.64
C SER A 6 16.58 -24.28 4.97
N LYS A 7 16.38 -24.75 3.74
CA LYS A 7 17.43 -25.48 2.99
C LYS A 7 18.56 -24.55 2.56
N LYS A 8 18.25 -23.35 2.05
CA LYS A 8 19.26 -22.34 1.69
C LYS A 8 20.05 -21.83 2.89
N LEU A 9 19.42 -21.68 4.06
CA LEU A 9 20.10 -21.27 5.30
C LEU A 9 21.07 -22.35 5.82
N LYS A 10 20.78 -23.66 5.59
CA LYS A 10 21.68 -24.75 5.97
C LYS A 10 22.88 -24.92 5.03
N GLU A 11 22.75 -24.51 3.78
CA GLU A 11 23.81 -24.58 2.77
C GLU A 11 24.75 -23.36 2.79
N ALA A 12 24.31 -22.24 3.38
CA ALA A 12 25.12 -21.04 3.55
C ALA A 12 26.07 -21.21 4.75
N ARG A 13 27.27 -21.70 4.51
CA ARG A 13 28.32 -21.90 5.54
C ARG A 13 28.83 -20.60 6.19
N PHE A 14 28.43 -19.43 5.71
CA PHE A 14 28.71 -18.12 6.33
C PHE A 14 27.56 -17.14 6.02
N CYS A 15 26.68 -16.94 6.98
CA CYS A 15 25.65 -15.91 6.92
C CYS A 15 26.07 -14.74 7.82
N ALA A 16 26.53 -13.65 7.21
CA ALA A 16 26.67 -12.39 7.94
C ALA A 16 25.31 -11.70 7.97
N SER A 17 24.65 -11.67 9.13
CA SER A 17 23.49 -10.84 9.34
C SER A 17 23.93 -9.40 9.58
N ILE A 18 23.65 -8.51 8.64
CA ILE A 18 23.90 -7.09 8.84
C ILE A 18 22.71 -6.51 9.59
N LEU A 19 22.93 -6.16 10.85
CA LEU A 19 21.93 -5.59 11.73
C LEU A 19 21.63 -4.15 11.30
N LEU A 20 20.43 -3.91 10.79
CA LEU A 20 19.94 -2.57 10.54
C LEU A 20 19.32 -2.01 11.85
N LYS A 21 20.16 -1.67 12.86
CA LYS A 21 19.68 -1.16 14.15
C LYS A 21 19.06 0.23 14.06
N LYS A 22 18.05 0.45 14.87
CA LYS A 22 17.18 1.63 15.02
C LYS A 22 17.90 2.98 15.19
N SER A 23 19.15 3.00 15.65
CA SER A 23 19.88 4.22 15.98
C SER A 23 21.11 4.52 15.09
N GLN A 24 21.44 3.64 14.14
CA GLN A 24 22.75 3.67 13.47
C GLN A 24 22.67 3.44 11.96
N ILE A 25 21.50 3.62 11.33
CA ILE A 25 21.37 3.37 9.90
C ILE A 25 21.47 4.67 9.14
N GLY A 26 22.62 4.85 8.62
CA GLY A 26 22.80 5.68 7.48
C GLY A 26 22.32 5.01 6.19
N ALA A 27 21.87 5.84 5.26
CA ALA A 27 21.29 5.41 4.00
C ALA A 27 22.14 4.35 3.29
N ILE A 28 21.51 3.26 2.91
CA ILE A 28 22.03 2.36 1.87
C ILE A 28 21.88 3.14 0.57
N ILE A 29 22.98 3.58 -0.02
CA ILE A 29 22.95 4.14 -1.37
C ILE A 29 23.17 2.97 -2.30
N ILE A 30 22.10 2.53 -2.96
CA ILE A 30 22.18 1.56 -4.05
C ILE A 30 22.30 2.37 -5.32
N GLU A 31 23.50 2.45 -5.89
CA GLU A 31 23.67 2.95 -7.24
C GLU A 31 23.13 1.90 -8.22
N TYR A 32 21.93 2.15 -8.71
CA TYR A 32 21.33 1.39 -9.79
C TYR A 32 21.38 2.22 -11.07
N ASN A 33 22.02 1.71 -12.11
CA ASN A 33 21.90 2.27 -13.45
C ASN A 33 20.48 2.03 -13.96
N TYR A 34 19.65 3.06 -13.88
CA TYR A 34 18.32 3.08 -14.42
C TYR A 34 18.39 3.36 -15.94
N HIS A 35 18.08 2.37 -16.75
CA HIS A 35 17.65 2.65 -18.10
C HIS A 35 16.22 3.18 -18.06
N HIS A 36 16.07 4.45 -18.41
CA HIS A 36 14.80 5.14 -18.60
C HIS A 36 13.85 4.33 -19.49
N LEU A 37 12.72 3.91 -18.94
CA LEU A 37 11.54 3.61 -19.74
C LEU A 37 10.72 4.89 -19.80
N GLN A 38 10.65 5.46 -21.01
CA GLN A 38 9.79 6.59 -21.31
C GLN A 38 8.33 6.15 -21.23
N GLU A 39 7.56 6.85 -20.40
CA GLU A 39 6.11 6.78 -20.44
C GLU A 39 5.60 7.41 -21.74
N SER A 40 4.95 6.61 -22.57
CA SER A 40 4.23 7.10 -23.73
C SER A 40 2.84 7.58 -23.31
N SER A 41 2.67 8.89 -23.25
CA SER A 41 1.36 9.53 -23.18
C SER A 41 0.65 9.42 -24.54
N GLY A 42 -0.31 8.50 -24.62
CA GLY A 42 -1.21 8.36 -25.75
C GLY A 42 -2.64 8.70 -25.36
N GLY A 43 -3.00 9.97 -25.31
CA GLY A 43 -4.39 10.40 -25.23
C GLY A 43 -5.00 10.49 -26.62
N GLY A 44 -6.01 9.68 -26.92
CA GLY A 44 -6.71 9.71 -28.21
C GLY A 44 -8.14 9.20 -28.09
N LEU A 45 -9.09 10.10 -28.16
CA LEU A 45 -10.50 9.99 -28.57
C LEU A 45 -11.01 8.60 -28.97
N MET A 46 -11.62 7.88 -28.01
CA MET A 46 -12.55 6.77 -28.25
C MET A 46 -13.68 6.80 -27.18
N ALA A 47 -14.49 7.88 -27.18
CA ALA A 47 -15.28 8.21 -25.99
C ALA A 47 -16.73 7.70 -25.98
N LYS A 48 -17.32 7.22 -27.06
CA LYS A 48 -18.78 6.93 -27.06
C LYS A 48 -19.19 5.46 -26.99
N GLU A 49 -18.41 4.52 -27.49
CA GLU A 49 -18.75 3.08 -27.42
C GLU A 49 -18.39 2.41 -26.10
N ASN A 50 -17.45 2.98 -25.34
CA ASN A 50 -16.99 2.44 -24.05
C ASN A 50 -17.81 2.90 -22.84
N SER A 51 -18.69 3.89 -23.00
CA SER A 51 -19.44 4.50 -21.88
C SER A 51 -20.28 3.50 -21.08
N GLN A 52 -20.97 2.57 -21.76
CA GLN A 52 -21.79 1.55 -21.08
C GLN A 52 -20.95 0.49 -20.35
N LYS A 53 -19.79 0.12 -20.90
CA LYS A 53 -18.88 -0.84 -20.24
C LYS A 53 -18.25 -0.23 -18.99
N ILE A 54 -17.91 1.05 -19.05
CA ILE A 54 -17.34 1.80 -17.91
C ILE A 54 -18.41 2.09 -16.84
N LYS A 55 -19.69 2.17 -17.22
CA LYS A 55 -20.79 2.49 -16.30
C LYS A 55 -20.85 1.55 -15.10
N LEU A 56 -20.78 0.23 -15.32
CA LEU A 56 -20.83 -0.76 -14.23
C LEU A 56 -19.63 -0.62 -13.28
N LEU A 57 -18.45 -0.34 -13.82
CA LEU A 57 -17.26 -0.10 -13.00
C LEU A 57 -17.42 1.15 -12.14
N LYS A 58 -17.87 2.26 -12.75
CA LYS A 58 -18.08 3.53 -12.04
C LYS A 58 -19.22 3.43 -11.01
N LEU A 59 -20.28 2.71 -11.33
CA LEU A 59 -21.37 2.44 -10.40
C LEU A 59 -20.88 1.67 -9.18
N MET A 60 -20.09 0.61 -9.39
CA MET A 60 -19.57 -0.20 -8.30
C MET A 60 -18.55 0.55 -7.46
N GLU A 61 -17.67 1.34 -8.10
CA GLU A 61 -16.71 2.23 -7.42
C GLU A 61 -17.45 3.24 -6.52
N LEU A 62 -18.46 3.92 -7.06
CA LEU A 62 -19.28 4.89 -6.32
C LEU A 62 -19.96 4.27 -5.11
N LEU A 63 -20.65 3.12 -5.30
CA LEU A 63 -21.37 2.46 -4.22
C LEU A 63 -20.40 1.95 -3.14
N ARG A 64 -19.29 1.33 -3.51
CA ARG A 64 -18.28 0.89 -2.56
C ARG A 64 -17.65 2.04 -1.78
N GLN A 65 -17.49 3.20 -2.38
CA GLN A 65 -16.84 4.32 -1.73
C GLN A 65 -17.78 5.10 -0.82
N GLU A 66 -19.04 5.30 -1.23
CA GLU A 66 -19.92 6.24 -0.59
C GLU A 66 -21.12 5.63 0.12
N THR A 67 -21.26 4.29 0.14
CA THR A 67 -22.42 3.66 0.78
C THR A 67 -22.02 2.56 1.74
N ASP A 68 -22.86 2.33 2.74
CA ASP A 68 -22.87 1.20 3.64
C ASP A 68 -24.31 0.93 4.11
N GLU A 69 -24.53 -0.06 4.99
CA GLU A 69 -25.86 -0.39 5.50
C GLU A 69 -26.56 0.81 6.19
N GLN A 70 -25.78 1.68 6.86
CA GLN A 70 -26.31 2.83 7.57
C GLN A 70 -26.49 4.06 6.67
N HIS A 71 -25.78 4.10 5.54
CA HIS A 71 -25.77 5.20 4.58
C HIS A 71 -26.08 4.71 3.16
N PRO A 72 -27.27 4.12 2.93
CA PRO A 72 -27.68 3.73 1.59
C PRO A 72 -27.97 4.98 0.73
N MET A 73 -27.67 4.89 -0.57
CA MET A 73 -27.83 6.00 -1.51
C MET A 73 -29.08 5.81 -2.37
N ALA A 74 -29.96 6.82 -2.38
CA ALA A 74 -31.20 6.80 -3.20
C ALA A 74 -30.87 6.71 -4.70
N ALA A 75 -31.71 6.00 -5.47
CA ALA A 75 -31.52 5.79 -6.91
C ALA A 75 -31.37 7.09 -7.71
N THR A 76 -32.08 8.13 -7.34
CA THR A 76 -31.94 9.48 -7.92
C THR A 76 -30.56 10.05 -7.72
N VAL A 77 -30.01 9.93 -6.49
CA VAL A 77 -28.68 10.45 -6.15
C VAL A 77 -27.60 9.66 -6.88
N VAL A 78 -27.73 8.32 -6.96
CA VAL A 78 -26.81 7.49 -7.75
C VAL A 78 -26.78 7.93 -9.20
N CYS A 79 -27.96 8.10 -9.83
CA CYS A 79 -28.06 8.56 -11.22
C CYS A 79 -27.45 9.96 -11.39
N GLN A 80 -27.70 10.88 -10.46
CA GLN A 80 -27.12 12.22 -10.52
C GLN A 80 -25.60 12.18 -10.49
N LYS A 81 -25.02 11.49 -9.52
CA LYS A 81 -23.55 11.37 -9.38
C LYS A 81 -22.91 10.72 -10.60
N LEU A 82 -23.52 9.68 -11.18
CA LEU A 82 -23.01 9.08 -12.41
C LEU A 82 -23.08 10.04 -13.60
N ASN A 83 -24.17 10.80 -13.73
CA ASN A 83 -24.29 11.82 -14.77
C ASN A 83 -23.28 12.95 -14.59
N ASP A 84 -22.98 13.35 -13.36
CA ASP A 84 -21.92 14.34 -13.04
C ASP A 84 -20.52 13.83 -13.43
N MET A 85 -20.33 12.50 -13.44
CA MET A 85 -19.11 11.82 -13.94
C MET A 85 -19.16 11.57 -15.47
N GLU A 86 -20.07 12.23 -16.21
CA GLU A 86 -20.28 12.04 -17.65
C GLU A 86 -20.72 10.60 -18.04
N VAL A 87 -21.28 9.84 -17.09
CA VAL A 87 -21.79 8.49 -17.30
C VAL A 87 -23.32 8.51 -17.30
N ALA A 88 -23.93 8.43 -18.47
CA ALA A 88 -25.39 8.51 -18.62
C ALA A 88 -26.11 7.43 -17.80
N CYS A 89 -26.97 7.85 -16.87
CA CYS A 89 -27.73 6.98 -16.00
C CYS A 89 -29.16 7.49 -15.81
N ASP A 90 -30.13 6.59 -15.86
CA ASP A 90 -31.50 6.78 -15.45
C ASP A 90 -31.96 5.64 -14.52
N ARG A 91 -33.06 5.82 -13.79
CA ARG A 91 -33.54 4.85 -12.80
C ARG A 91 -33.84 3.47 -13.37
N ARG A 92 -34.30 3.37 -14.61
CA ARG A 92 -34.65 2.10 -15.25
C ARG A 92 -33.40 1.33 -15.61
N THR A 93 -32.42 2.01 -16.19
CA THR A 93 -31.13 1.41 -16.53
C THR A 93 -30.36 1.06 -15.26
N LEU A 94 -30.36 1.92 -14.22
CA LEU A 94 -29.74 1.63 -12.94
C LEU A 94 -30.24 0.32 -12.32
N THR A 95 -31.56 0.10 -12.30
CA THR A 95 -32.13 -1.14 -11.75
C THR A 95 -31.64 -2.38 -12.51
N ARG A 96 -31.47 -2.31 -13.83
CA ARG A 96 -30.94 -3.41 -14.65
C ARG A 96 -29.44 -3.62 -14.39
N ASP A 97 -28.69 -2.53 -14.24
CA ASP A 97 -27.28 -2.59 -13.97
C ASP A 97 -26.99 -3.22 -12.60
N ILE A 98 -27.78 -2.86 -11.57
CA ILE A 98 -27.72 -3.49 -10.24
C ILE A 98 -28.06 -4.98 -10.32
N GLN A 99 -29.13 -5.35 -11.06
CA GLN A 99 -29.47 -6.75 -11.24
C GLN A 99 -28.34 -7.52 -11.93
N ALA A 100 -27.75 -6.95 -12.99
CA ALA A 100 -26.63 -7.57 -13.67
C ALA A 100 -25.42 -7.76 -12.73
N LEU A 101 -25.09 -6.79 -11.90
CA LEU A 101 -24.04 -6.92 -10.89
C LEU A 101 -24.33 -8.09 -9.95
N ASN A 102 -25.54 -8.18 -9.41
CA ASN A 102 -25.92 -9.23 -8.48
C ASN A 102 -25.95 -10.62 -9.14
N ASP A 103 -26.36 -10.73 -10.40
CA ASP A 103 -26.32 -11.98 -11.17
C ASP A 103 -24.88 -12.51 -11.37
N TYR A 104 -23.89 -11.63 -11.32
CA TYR A 104 -22.46 -11.97 -11.41
C TYR A 104 -21.76 -12.06 -10.04
N GLY A 105 -22.52 -12.01 -8.94
CA GLY A 105 -22.01 -12.23 -7.60
C GLY A 105 -21.49 -10.97 -6.88
N TYR A 106 -21.79 -9.77 -7.39
CA TYR A 106 -21.59 -8.53 -6.66
C TYR A 106 -22.78 -8.30 -5.74
N GLU A 107 -22.54 -8.20 -4.44
CA GLU A 107 -23.61 -8.06 -3.45
C GLU A 107 -24.02 -6.58 -3.26
N VAL A 108 -24.83 -6.06 -4.20
CA VAL A 108 -25.43 -4.74 -4.08
C VAL A 108 -26.79 -4.88 -3.41
N MET A 109 -26.88 -4.43 -2.18
CA MET A 109 -28.09 -4.50 -1.36
C MET A 109 -29.08 -3.39 -1.74
N THR A 110 -30.35 -3.67 -1.52
CA THR A 110 -31.45 -2.72 -1.82
C THR A 110 -32.29 -2.49 -0.58
N THR A 111 -32.54 -1.22 -0.26
CA THR A 111 -33.46 -0.79 0.79
C THR A 111 -34.39 0.32 0.28
N MET A 112 -35.26 0.85 1.14
CA MET A 112 -36.14 1.96 0.80
C MET A 112 -35.86 3.17 1.68
N ILE A 113 -35.68 4.32 1.05
CA ILE A 113 -35.59 5.62 1.73
C ILE A 113 -36.71 6.49 1.20
N SER A 114 -37.62 6.95 2.07
CA SER A 114 -38.70 7.90 1.70
C SER A 114 -39.45 7.50 0.43
N HIS A 115 -39.88 6.21 0.31
CA HIS A 115 -40.57 5.63 -0.84
C HIS A 115 -39.76 5.47 -2.13
N GLU A 116 -38.45 5.66 -2.09
CA GLU A 116 -37.52 5.44 -3.20
C GLU A 116 -36.55 4.29 -2.90
N LYS A 117 -36.20 3.52 -3.95
CA LYS A 117 -35.16 2.50 -3.83
C LYS A 117 -33.81 3.18 -3.54
N ALA A 118 -33.11 2.62 -2.59
CA ALA A 118 -31.73 3.00 -2.27
C ALA A 118 -30.83 1.76 -2.30
N TYR A 119 -29.59 1.98 -2.62
CA TYR A 119 -28.61 0.92 -2.84
C TYR A 119 -27.40 1.13 -1.93
N TYR A 120 -26.80 0.02 -1.49
CA TYR A 120 -25.54 0.04 -0.74
C TYR A 120 -24.75 -1.24 -0.94
N VAL A 121 -23.48 -1.19 -0.63
CA VAL A 121 -22.57 -2.34 -0.66
C VAL A 121 -22.06 -2.57 0.75
N GLU A 122 -22.29 -3.77 1.26
CA GLU A 122 -21.81 -4.21 2.57
C GLU A 122 -20.50 -5.01 2.46
N ASP A 123 -20.38 -5.82 1.40
CA ASP A 123 -19.19 -6.67 1.18
C ASP A 123 -17.94 -5.83 0.92
N ARG A 124 -17.06 -5.85 1.89
CA ARG A 124 -15.75 -5.19 1.88
C ARG A 124 -14.66 -6.18 2.25
N SER A 125 -13.48 -6.02 1.66
CA SER A 125 -12.32 -6.87 1.94
C SER A 125 -11.86 -6.82 3.40
N PHE A 126 -12.18 -5.73 4.11
CA PHE A 126 -11.83 -5.51 5.50
C PHE A 126 -13.00 -4.89 6.27
N SER A 127 -13.28 -5.42 7.45
CA SER A 127 -14.17 -4.80 8.43
C SER A 127 -13.51 -3.58 9.09
N VAL A 128 -14.31 -2.68 9.69
CA VAL A 128 -13.80 -1.49 10.39
C VAL A 128 -12.81 -1.84 11.52
N PRO A 129 -13.05 -2.87 12.36
CA PRO A 129 -12.05 -3.30 13.35
C PRO A 129 -10.74 -3.78 12.75
N GLU A 130 -10.75 -4.49 11.63
CA GLU A 130 -9.54 -4.94 10.95
C GLU A 130 -8.75 -3.76 10.37
N LEU A 131 -9.43 -2.79 9.76
CA LEU A 131 -8.81 -1.55 9.30
C LEU A 131 -8.18 -0.78 10.46
N LYS A 132 -8.85 -0.73 11.63
CA LYS A 132 -8.30 -0.10 12.83
C LYS A 132 -6.99 -0.77 13.27
N ILE A 133 -6.93 -2.10 13.29
CA ILE A 133 -5.71 -2.84 13.61
C ILE A 133 -4.59 -2.51 12.63
N LEU A 134 -4.88 -2.46 11.31
CA LEU A 134 -3.88 -2.09 10.30
C LEU A 134 -3.38 -0.65 10.48
N ILE A 135 -4.26 0.29 10.77
CA ILE A 135 -3.91 1.69 11.06
C ILE A 135 -3.01 1.77 12.29
N ASP A 136 -3.37 1.10 13.39
CA ASP A 136 -2.58 1.10 14.63
C ASP A 136 -1.19 0.48 14.41
N ALA A 137 -1.10 -0.60 13.62
CA ALA A 137 0.17 -1.21 13.25
C ALA A 137 1.07 -0.24 12.45
N VAL A 138 0.51 0.51 11.49
CA VAL A 138 1.25 1.52 10.73
C VAL A 138 1.66 2.70 11.61
N GLN A 139 0.80 3.11 12.55
CA GLN A 139 1.16 4.14 13.54
C GLN A 139 2.30 3.71 14.45
N ALA A 140 2.28 2.47 14.93
CA ALA A 140 3.31 1.92 15.80
C ALA A 140 4.66 1.72 15.08
N ALA A 141 4.65 1.51 13.77
CA ALA A 141 5.85 1.26 12.97
C ALA A 141 6.80 2.47 12.97
N SER A 142 7.85 2.41 13.79
CA SER A 142 8.80 3.51 13.96
C SER A 142 9.70 3.76 12.75
N PHE A 143 9.89 2.76 11.87
CA PHE A 143 10.69 2.84 10.65
C PHE A 143 10.00 3.59 9.50
N VAL A 144 8.68 3.80 9.60
CA VAL A 144 7.90 4.58 8.63
C VAL A 144 7.93 6.05 9.04
N THR A 145 8.20 6.96 8.09
CA THR A 145 8.21 8.42 8.37
C THR A 145 6.79 8.93 8.69
N GLU A 146 6.69 10.07 9.37
CA GLU A 146 5.39 10.69 9.68
C GLU A 146 4.56 10.92 8.42
N LYS A 147 5.17 11.47 7.37
CA LYS A 147 4.51 11.72 6.08
C LYS A 147 3.96 10.42 5.48
N LYS A 148 4.80 9.38 5.41
CA LYS A 148 4.40 8.10 4.83
C LYS A 148 3.35 7.38 5.69
N THR A 149 3.41 7.55 7.01
CA THR A 149 2.39 7.07 7.94
C THR A 149 1.03 7.68 7.60
N ALA A 150 0.96 9.01 7.46
CA ALA A 150 -0.28 9.71 7.13
C ALA A 150 -0.86 9.23 5.78
N GLU A 151 -0.03 9.13 4.74
CA GLU A 151 -0.44 8.60 3.44
C GLU A 151 -0.99 7.16 3.50
N LEU A 152 -0.34 6.29 4.28
CA LEU A 152 -0.77 4.89 4.43
C LEU A 152 -2.07 4.78 5.23
N ILE A 153 -2.23 5.57 6.28
CA ILE A 153 -3.44 5.61 7.09
C ILE A 153 -4.63 6.05 6.23
N GLU A 154 -4.47 7.12 5.44
CA GLU A 154 -5.51 7.58 4.53
C GLU A 154 -5.92 6.48 3.53
N LYS A 155 -4.96 5.80 2.92
CA LYS A 155 -5.23 4.71 1.99
C LYS A 155 -5.94 3.54 2.66
N ILE A 156 -5.51 3.13 3.86
CA ILE A 156 -6.12 2.03 4.61
C ILE A 156 -7.55 2.40 5.02
N ALA A 157 -7.75 3.60 5.56
CA ALA A 157 -9.07 4.06 5.97
C ALA A 157 -10.07 4.06 4.80
N ASN A 158 -9.63 4.51 3.62
CA ASN A 158 -10.46 4.54 2.40
C ASN A 158 -10.88 3.15 1.89
N LEU A 159 -10.22 2.06 2.30
CA LEU A 159 -10.69 0.69 2.01
C LEU A 159 -12.04 0.39 2.67
N GLY A 160 -12.38 1.08 3.74
CA GLY A 160 -13.68 0.96 4.42
C GLY A 160 -14.79 1.83 3.82
N GLY A 161 -14.49 2.65 2.80
CA GLY A 161 -15.38 3.67 2.26
C GLY A 161 -15.32 4.98 3.05
N SER A 162 -15.93 6.05 2.51
CA SER A 162 -15.81 7.41 3.04
C SER A 162 -16.30 7.57 4.49
N HIS A 163 -17.44 6.98 4.82
CA HIS A 163 -18.02 7.06 6.18
C HIS A 163 -17.15 6.37 7.23
N SER A 164 -16.68 5.15 6.93
CA SER A 164 -15.76 4.44 7.82
C SER A 164 -14.40 5.14 7.92
N ALA A 165 -13.91 5.72 6.83
CA ALA A 165 -12.66 6.48 6.81
C ALA A 165 -12.72 7.70 7.73
N GLU A 166 -13.84 8.45 7.70
CA GLU A 166 -14.06 9.61 8.57
C GLU A 166 -14.05 9.21 10.05
N ILE A 167 -14.76 8.12 10.42
CA ILE A 167 -14.78 7.61 11.79
C ILE A 167 -13.39 7.15 12.23
N LEU A 168 -12.68 6.40 11.38
CA LEU A 168 -11.34 5.90 11.69
C LEU A 168 -10.33 7.03 11.87
N GLN A 169 -10.42 8.09 11.07
CA GLN A 169 -9.55 9.26 11.15
C GLN A 169 -9.88 10.14 12.37
N SER A 170 -11.17 10.37 12.67
CA SER A 170 -11.59 11.20 13.81
C SER A 170 -11.24 10.59 15.17
N ASN A 171 -11.22 9.26 15.27
CA ASN A 171 -10.92 8.52 16.49
C ASN A 171 -9.43 8.17 16.65
N MET A 172 -8.56 8.74 15.81
CA MET A 172 -7.11 8.50 15.91
C MET A 172 -6.51 9.26 17.10
N VAL A 173 -5.94 8.51 18.04
CA VAL A 173 -5.08 9.06 19.08
C VAL A 173 -3.64 8.87 18.63
N CYS A 174 -2.97 9.95 18.22
CA CYS A 174 -1.57 9.91 17.85
C CYS A 174 -0.70 9.85 19.11
N PHE A 175 -0.11 8.69 19.39
CA PHE A 175 0.99 8.61 20.36
C PHE A 175 2.26 9.15 19.70
N ASN A 176 3.06 9.91 20.46
CA ASN A 176 4.38 10.41 20.03
C ASN A 176 5.38 9.25 19.89
N THR A 177 5.16 8.38 18.92
CA THR A 177 6.14 7.39 18.50
C THR A 177 7.25 8.16 17.77
N ARG A 178 8.49 8.05 18.24
CA ARG A 178 9.62 8.66 17.52
C ARG A 178 9.74 8.01 16.14
N LYS A 179 9.22 8.65 15.12
CA LYS A 179 9.31 8.22 13.73
C LYS A 179 10.67 8.56 13.14
N HIS A 180 11.15 7.72 12.24
CA HIS A 180 12.34 8.04 11.43
C HIS A 180 12.04 9.20 10.48
N ARG A 181 13.05 10.10 10.30
CA ARG A 181 12.94 11.20 9.33
C ARG A 181 13.44 10.82 7.93
N ASN A 182 14.04 9.64 7.80
CA ASN A 182 14.70 9.21 6.57
C ASN A 182 13.75 8.33 5.73
N GLU A 183 13.20 8.89 4.66
CA GLU A 183 12.35 8.17 3.71
C GLU A 183 13.11 7.08 2.91
N SER A 184 14.45 7.13 2.89
CA SER A 184 15.25 6.18 2.11
C SER A 184 15.08 4.73 2.59
N ILE A 185 14.68 4.49 3.85
CA ILE A 185 14.45 3.13 4.37
C ILE A 185 13.37 2.42 3.57
N TYR A 186 12.28 3.09 3.26
CA TYR A 186 11.20 2.52 2.46
C TYR A 186 11.66 2.10 1.07
N TYR A 187 12.42 2.98 0.40
CA TYR A 187 12.97 2.68 -0.93
C TYR A 187 14.03 1.57 -0.86
N ASN A 188 14.89 1.58 0.16
CA ASN A 188 15.90 0.55 0.36
C ASN A 188 15.31 -0.85 0.54
N VAL A 189 14.20 -0.98 1.26
CA VAL A 189 13.48 -2.26 1.39
C VAL A 189 13.03 -2.76 0.03
N ASN A 190 12.40 -1.90 -0.77
CA ASN A 190 11.94 -2.27 -2.11
C ASN A 190 13.10 -2.68 -3.03
N TYR A 191 14.20 -1.91 -3.05
CA TYR A 191 15.39 -2.24 -3.85
C TYR A 191 16.03 -3.57 -3.43
N LEU A 192 16.03 -3.88 -2.14
CA LEU A 192 16.57 -5.15 -1.65
C LEU A 192 15.68 -6.33 -2.02
N GLU A 193 14.35 -6.18 -1.96
CA GLU A 193 13.40 -7.19 -2.44
C GLU A 193 13.61 -7.46 -3.95
N ASP A 194 13.71 -6.40 -4.75
CA ASP A 194 13.97 -6.52 -6.20
C ASP A 194 15.32 -7.21 -6.47
N ALA A 195 16.36 -6.89 -5.70
CA ALA A 195 17.66 -7.52 -5.85
C ALA A 195 17.64 -9.00 -5.47
N ILE A 196 16.88 -9.38 -4.44
CA ILE A 196 16.69 -10.78 -4.04
C ILE A 196 15.95 -11.55 -5.13
N GLU A 197 14.86 -11.00 -5.66
CA GLU A 197 14.06 -11.63 -6.72
C GLU A 197 14.90 -11.84 -7.99
N GLN A 198 15.64 -10.80 -8.40
CA GLN A 198 16.48 -10.81 -9.60
C GLN A 198 17.84 -11.48 -9.38
N LYS A 199 18.14 -11.98 -8.17
CA LYS A 199 19.43 -12.60 -7.79
C LYS A 199 20.64 -11.69 -8.11
N LYS A 200 20.50 -10.41 -7.89
CA LYS A 200 21.54 -9.40 -8.12
C LYS A 200 22.32 -9.12 -6.85
N LYS A 201 23.59 -8.74 -7.02
CA LYS A 201 24.42 -8.22 -5.94
C LYS A 201 24.00 -6.79 -5.64
N VAL A 202 24.09 -6.41 -4.35
CA VAL A 202 23.90 -5.04 -3.90
C VAL A 202 25.20 -4.45 -3.39
N ILE A 203 25.36 -3.15 -3.63
CA ILE A 203 26.51 -2.37 -3.18
C ILE A 203 25.99 -1.32 -2.22
N PHE A 204 26.59 -1.19 -1.04
CA PHE A 204 26.19 -0.20 -0.06
C PHE A 204 27.36 0.28 0.80
N TYR A 205 27.17 1.48 1.39
CA TYR A 205 28.04 2.02 2.42
C TYR A 205 27.38 1.85 3.77
N TYR A 206 28.14 1.41 4.75
CA TYR A 206 27.68 1.31 6.13
C TYR A 206 28.32 2.42 6.96
N PHE A 207 27.51 3.18 7.69
CA PHE A 207 28.00 4.23 8.55
C PHE A 207 27.26 4.27 9.89
N ASP A 208 27.93 4.76 10.90
CA ASP A 208 27.35 5.12 12.19
C ASP A 208 27.17 6.65 12.24
N LEU A 209 26.30 7.13 13.12
CA LEU A 209 26.24 8.55 13.46
C LEU A 209 27.06 8.79 14.73
N ASN A 210 27.95 9.80 14.71
CA ASN A 210 28.64 10.25 15.89
C ASN A 210 27.74 11.09 16.81
N GLU A 211 28.25 11.55 17.94
CA GLU A 211 27.50 12.37 18.92
C GLU A 211 27.00 13.69 18.31
N ASN A 212 27.63 14.19 17.26
CA ASN A 212 27.23 15.40 16.54
C ASN A 212 26.22 15.12 15.40
N GLY A 213 25.83 13.85 15.17
CA GLY A 213 24.95 13.47 14.07
C GLY A 213 25.63 13.36 12.70
N GLU A 214 26.95 13.36 12.64
CA GLU A 214 27.73 13.22 11.41
C GLU A 214 27.97 11.75 11.07
N LYS A 215 28.01 11.44 9.77
CA LYS A 215 28.20 10.08 9.27
C LYS A 215 29.67 9.63 9.41
N VAL A 216 29.88 8.56 10.15
CA VAL A 216 31.20 7.89 10.27
C VAL A 216 31.11 6.57 9.52
N TYR A 217 31.72 6.53 8.34
CA TYR A 217 31.68 5.35 7.48
C TYR A 217 32.57 4.24 8.04
N ARG A 218 32.01 3.02 8.08
CA ARG A 218 32.76 1.81 8.42
C ARG A 218 33.62 1.36 7.24
N ASN A 219 34.52 0.40 7.49
CA ASN A 219 35.41 -0.18 6.49
C ASN A 219 36.28 0.88 5.73
N GLY A 220 36.72 1.94 6.43
CA GLY A 220 37.57 2.97 5.81
C GLY A 220 36.92 3.68 4.61
N HIS A 221 35.59 3.86 4.63
CA HIS A 221 34.82 4.46 3.54
C HIS A 221 34.71 3.60 2.26
N HIS A 222 35.08 2.30 2.37
CA HIS A 222 34.86 1.37 1.24
C HIS A 222 33.46 0.79 1.26
N HIS A 223 32.91 0.55 0.09
CA HIS A 223 31.60 -0.08 -0.08
C HIS A 223 31.65 -1.59 0.23
N TYR A 224 30.51 -2.10 0.61
CA TYR A 224 30.27 -3.54 0.75
C TYR A 224 29.57 -4.05 -0.52
N VAL A 225 30.00 -5.22 -0.99
CA VAL A 225 29.35 -5.94 -2.10
C VAL A 225 28.87 -7.27 -1.57
N VAL A 226 27.57 -7.50 -1.59
CA VAL A 226 26.96 -8.72 -1.03
C VAL A 226 25.88 -9.28 -1.96
N GLU A 227 25.57 -10.55 -1.77
CA GLU A 227 24.44 -11.22 -2.42
C GLU A 227 23.29 -11.31 -1.40
N PRO A 228 22.22 -10.50 -1.53
CA PRO A 228 21.11 -10.56 -0.61
C PRO A 228 20.33 -11.87 -0.82
N ILE A 229 19.92 -12.50 0.30
CA ILE A 229 19.21 -13.78 0.30
C ILE A 229 17.78 -13.59 0.80
N ALA A 230 17.59 -12.78 1.84
CA ALA A 230 16.30 -12.51 2.44
C ALA A 230 16.31 -11.20 3.23
N LEU A 231 15.15 -10.58 3.31
CA LEU A 231 14.85 -9.55 4.30
C LEU A 231 14.01 -10.16 5.42
N VAL A 232 14.38 -9.85 6.66
CA VAL A 232 13.66 -10.28 7.86
C VAL A 232 13.24 -9.05 8.64
N PHE A 233 11.96 -8.93 8.90
CA PHE A 233 11.43 -7.91 9.79
C PHE A 233 11.31 -8.46 11.21
N ASN A 234 11.95 -7.82 12.16
CA ASN A 234 11.87 -8.16 13.57
C ASN A 234 12.06 -6.94 14.46
N GLU A 235 11.21 -6.78 15.48
CA GLU A 235 11.29 -5.68 16.46
C GLU A 235 11.47 -4.30 15.82
N ASP A 236 10.58 -3.92 14.90
CA ASP A 236 10.61 -2.64 14.19
C ASP A 236 11.84 -2.39 13.30
N ASN A 237 12.62 -3.44 12.99
CA ASN A 237 13.79 -3.31 12.15
C ASN A 237 13.79 -4.34 11.02
N TYR A 238 14.34 -3.94 9.87
CA TYR A 238 14.66 -4.84 8.78
C TYR A 238 16.11 -5.34 8.91
N TYR A 239 16.28 -6.63 8.70
CA TYR A 239 17.57 -7.30 8.70
C TYR A 239 17.79 -7.94 7.33
N MET A 240 18.88 -7.60 6.67
CA MET A 240 19.29 -8.25 5.44
C MET A 240 20.16 -9.46 5.75
N VAL A 241 19.71 -10.64 5.33
CA VAL A 241 20.54 -11.85 5.31
C VAL A 241 21.22 -11.91 3.95
N CYS A 242 22.55 -11.97 3.94
CA CYS A 242 23.30 -11.92 2.71
C CYS A 242 24.52 -12.84 2.75
N TYR A 243 25.04 -13.19 1.58
CA TYR A 243 26.34 -13.81 1.41
C TYR A 243 27.38 -12.73 1.06
N SER A 244 28.53 -12.79 1.75
CA SER A 244 29.68 -11.93 1.47
C SER A 244 30.92 -12.80 1.23
N ALA A 245 31.60 -12.55 0.13
CA ALA A 245 32.84 -13.28 -0.18
C ALA A 245 34.05 -12.83 0.67
N ARG A 246 33.89 -11.75 1.45
CA ARG A 246 34.99 -11.18 2.28
C ARG A 246 34.94 -11.61 3.75
N HIS A 247 33.95 -12.41 4.16
CA HIS A 247 33.84 -12.90 5.55
C HIS A 247 33.54 -14.38 5.57
#